data_c74d9e10845765a107ac2067a4255054
#
_entry.id   c74d9e10845765a107ac2067a4255054
#
_cell.length_a   1.000
_cell.length_b   1.000
_cell.length_c   1.000
_cell.angle_alpha   90.00
_cell.angle_beta   90.00
_cell.angle_gamma   90.00
#
_symmetry.space_group_name_H-M   'P 1'
#
loop_
_entity.id
_entity.type
_entity.pdbx_description
1 polymer ?
#
loop_
_entity_poly.entity_id
_entity_poly.type
_entity_poly.pdbx_seq_one_letter_code
_entity_poly.pdbx_strand_id
1 'polypeptide(L)'
;MKGRDTFTMDVIEKLKQLFMEKDKADSDEQMSIRRKMRRMNFYISDFYHDMNYEDFIRLCKDGTIKITYKDEYMKSDDVAKFLCNNNDNQSNKIRLGNNENLCSKNAEPQDNENFKEGLEPWVDEHSEILILGSFPSDVSLRERAYYQNKSKNSFWKLMHGLFGEGPDSKEFLMKHHIALWDCLAAANREGSLDSNILGGERPNNIPQLLESHPSIRRIVINGKSKARDYFDRYFYDLHKSSIEIITVESSSNANSIGFETKLEDWKKILK
;
A
#
# COMPACT_ATOMS: atom_id res chain seq x y z
N MET A 1 6.92 -15.06 -16.45
CA MET A 1 7.02 -14.38 -17.78
C MET A 1 7.87 -13.14 -17.58
N LYS A 2 9.11 -13.10 -18.13
CA LYS A 2 9.95 -11.91 -18.13
C LYS A 2 9.35 -10.90 -19.13
N GLY A 3 9.13 -9.65 -18.75
CA GLY A 3 8.94 -8.56 -19.69
C GLY A 3 7.70 -7.67 -19.58
N ARG A 4 6.86 -7.81 -18.54
CA ARG A 4 5.72 -6.90 -18.35
C ARG A 4 6.02 -5.65 -17.52
N ASP A 5 7.24 -5.53 -17.02
CA ASP A 5 7.74 -4.44 -16.19
C ASP A 5 8.71 -3.50 -16.95
N THR A 6 8.98 -3.79 -18.24
CA THR A 6 9.98 -3.08 -19.03
C THR A 6 9.36 -2.50 -20.29
N PHE A 7 9.49 -1.17 -20.49
CA PHE A 7 8.88 -0.43 -21.58
C PHE A 7 9.85 0.59 -22.17
N THR A 8 9.71 0.89 -23.47
CA THR A 8 10.47 1.97 -24.12
C THR A 8 9.93 3.35 -23.72
N MET A 9 10.75 4.38 -23.84
CA MET A 9 10.35 5.77 -23.58
C MET A 9 9.06 6.16 -24.30
N ASP A 10 8.91 5.80 -25.58
CA ASP A 10 7.71 6.11 -26.38
C ASP A 10 6.44 5.48 -25.81
N VAL A 11 6.56 4.24 -25.28
CA VAL A 11 5.44 3.56 -24.62
C VAL A 11 5.11 4.23 -23.30
N ILE A 12 6.11 4.61 -22.51
CA ILE A 12 5.91 5.34 -21.25
C ILE A 12 5.22 6.69 -21.49
N GLU A 13 5.59 7.44 -22.52
CA GLU A 13 4.89 8.69 -22.85
C GLU A 13 3.41 8.48 -23.18
N LYS A 14 3.10 7.48 -23.99
CA LYS A 14 1.71 7.12 -24.29
C LYS A 14 0.94 6.67 -23.06
N LEU A 15 1.58 5.91 -22.17
CA LEU A 15 0.98 5.49 -20.90
C LEU A 15 0.72 6.69 -19.99
N LYS A 16 1.65 7.65 -19.89
CA LYS A 16 1.42 8.90 -19.14
C LYS A 16 0.12 9.60 -19.59
N GLN A 17 -0.05 9.79 -20.89
CA GLN A 17 -1.26 10.41 -21.43
C GLN A 17 -2.52 9.62 -21.09
N LEU A 18 -2.49 8.29 -21.26
CA LEU A 18 -3.62 7.44 -20.96
C LEU A 18 -3.98 7.42 -19.44
N PHE A 19 -3.01 7.54 -18.56
CA PHE A 19 -3.29 7.66 -17.12
C PHE A 19 -3.91 9.03 -16.79
N MET A 20 -3.42 10.13 -17.38
CA MET A 20 -4.03 11.44 -17.21
C MET A 20 -5.48 11.51 -17.73
N GLU A 21 -5.77 10.82 -18.85
CA GLU A 21 -7.12 10.66 -19.36
C GLU A 21 -7.97 9.82 -18.42
N LYS A 22 -7.45 8.67 -17.94
CA LYS A 22 -8.14 7.73 -17.06
C LYS A 22 -8.58 8.39 -15.75
N ASP A 23 -7.74 9.23 -15.15
CA ASP A 23 -8.04 9.87 -13.86
C ASP A 23 -9.16 10.93 -13.95
N LYS A 24 -9.51 11.36 -15.17
CA LYS A 24 -10.61 12.30 -15.44
C LYS A 24 -11.85 11.64 -16.03
N ALA A 25 -11.76 10.37 -16.40
CA ALA A 25 -12.76 9.65 -17.16
C ALA A 25 -13.82 8.99 -16.25
N ASP A 26 -15.03 8.81 -16.76
CA ASP A 26 -16.04 7.97 -16.12
C ASP A 26 -15.73 6.45 -16.25
N SER A 27 -16.56 5.61 -15.65
CA SER A 27 -16.33 4.17 -15.58
C SER A 27 -16.22 3.49 -16.94
N ASP A 28 -17.01 3.91 -17.93
CA ASP A 28 -17.04 3.31 -19.27
C ASP A 28 -15.82 3.76 -20.09
N GLU A 29 -15.48 5.03 -19.99
CA GLU A 29 -14.27 5.58 -20.59
C GLU A 29 -13.01 4.96 -20.01
N GLN A 30 -12.94 4.74 -18.68
CA GLN A 30 -11.83 4.05 -18.03
C GLN A 30 -11.64 2.63 -18.57
N MET A 31 -12.71 1.88 -18.84
CA MET A 31 -12.59 0.55 -19.47
C MET A 31 -11.98 0.65 -20.88
N SER A 32 -12.37 1.66 -21.66
CA SER A 32 -11.80 1.91 -22.98
C SER A 32 -10.32 2.22 -22.91
N ILE A 33 -9.92 3.08 -21.98
CA ILE A 33 -8.52 3.47 -21.75
C ILE A 33 -7.69 2.26 -21.31
N ARG A 34 -8.18 1.44 -20.39
CA ARG A 34 -7.51 0.19 -19.97
C ARG A 34 -7.31 -0.79 -21.14
N ARG A 35 -8.24 -0.84 -22.11
CA ARG A 35 -8.05 -1.62 -23.34
C ARG A 35 -6.92 -1.07 -24.22
N LYS A 36 -6.77 0.27 -24.32
CA LYS A 36 -5.64 0.89 -25.03
C LYS A 36 -4.30 0.55 -24.36
N MET A 37 -4.21 0.61 -23.02
CA MET A 37 -3.02 0.22 -22.26
C MET A 37 -2.63 -1.25 -22.51
N ARG A 38 -3.62 -2.17 -22.47
CA ARG A 38 -3.39 -3.60 -22.75
C ARG A 38 -2.83 -3.87 -24.15
N ARG A 39 -3.20 -3.07 -25.16
CA ARG A 39 -2.61 -3.17 -26.52
C ARG A 39 -1.13 -2.82 -26.55
N MET A 40 -0.64 -2.06 -25.58
CA MET A 40 0.77 -1.77 -25.36
C MET A 40 1.45 -2.73 -24.40
N ASN A 41 0.81 -3.87 -24.11
CA ASN A 41 1.27 -4.89 -23.18
C ASN A 41 1.41 -4.38 -21.73
N PHE A 42 0.70 -3.29 -21.39
CA PHE A 42 0.65 -2.74 -20.04
C PHE A 42 -0.66 -3.14 -19.37
N TYR A 43 -0.56 -3.83 -18.25
CA TYR A 43 -1.70 -4.30 -17.46
C TYR A 43 -1.59 -3.69 -16.07
N ILE A 44 -2.55 -2.82 -15.72
CA ILE A 44 -2.60 -2.20 -14.38
C ILE A 44 -2.55 -3.28 -13.29
N SER A 45 -3.26 -4.41 -13.50
CA SER A 45 -3.29 -5.53 -12.57
C SER A 45 -1.95 -6.25 -12.34
N ASP A 46 -0.94 -5.98 -13.15
CA ASP A 46 0.42 -6.52 -12.93
C ASP A 46 1.16 -5.71 -11.83
N PHE A 47 0.64 -4.55 -11.46
CA PHE A 47 1.21 -3.64 -10.46
C PHE A 47 0.24 -3.34 -9.32
N TYR A 48 -1.04 -2.98 -9.65
CA TYR A 48 -2.08 -2.63 -8.69
C TYR A 48 -3.47 -3.06 -9.18
N HIS A 49 -4.42 -3.19 -8.25
CA HIS A 49 -5.83 -3.42 -8.62
C HIS A 49 -6.40 -2.23 -9.41
N ASP A 50 -6.14 -1.03 -8.97
CA ASP A 50 -6.33 0.20 -9.73
C ASP A 50 -5.12 1.12 -9.52
N MET A 51 -4.71 1.83 -10.56
CA MET A 51 -3.54 2.69 -10.59
C MET A 51 -3.94 4.03 -11.20
N ASN A 52 -3.60 5.11 -10.52
CA ASN A 52 -3.72 6.47 -11.03
C ASN A 52 -2.41 6.94 -11.67
N TYR A 53 -2.40 8.19 -12.18
CA TYR A 53 -1.22 8.78 -12.81
C TYR A 53 -0.03 8.89 -11.84
N GLU A 54 -0.27 9.28 -10.60
CA GLU A 54 0.79 9.44 -9.59
C GLU A 54 1.45 8.12 -9.23
N ASP A 55 0.65 7.06 -9.08
CA ASP A 55 1.15 5.70 -8.86
C ASP A 55 2.03 5.24 -10.01
N PHE A 56 1.60 5.46 -11.25
CA PHE A 56 2.37 5.13 -12.44
C PHE A 56 3.73 5.87 -12.47
N ILE A 57 3.74 7.18 -12.21
CA ILE A 57 4.97 7.97 -12.15
C ILE A 57 5.91 7.48 -11.04
N ARG A 58 5.36 7.13 -9.88
CA ARG A 58 6.14 6.59 -8.76
C ARG A 58 6.82 5.28 -9.14
N LEU A 59 6.09 4.33 -9.73
CA LEU A 59 6.64 3.03 -10.17
C LEU A 59 7.72 3.17 -11.25
N CYS A 60 7.64 4.21 -12.07
CA CYS A 60 8.72 4.53 -13.01
C CYS A 60 9.95 5.07 -12.27
N LYS A 61 9.78 5.93 -11.26
CA LYS A 61 10.88 6.53 -10.49
C LYS A 61 11.61 5.54 -9.60
N ASP A 62 10.90 4.61 -8.97
CA ASP A 62 11.47 3.60 -8.08
C ASP A 62 12.06 2.38 -8.82
N GLY A 63 11.89 2.33 -10.16
CA GLY A 63 12.43 1.29 -11.01
C GLY A 63 11.60 0.01 -11.06
N THR A 64 10.43 -0.03 -10.46
CA THR A 64 9.46 -1.13 -10.59
C THR A 64 9.00 -1.24 -12.03
N ILE A 65 8.71 -0.10 -12.68
CA ILE A 65 8.54 0.00 -14.12
C ILE A 65 9.87 0.47 -14.71
N LYS A 66 10.54 -0.42 -15.43
CA LYS A 66 11.84 -0.18 -16.05
C LYS A 66 11.66 0.50 -17.41
N ILE A 67 12.45 1.54 -17.66
CA ILE A 67 12.40 2.31 -18.91
C ILE A 67 13.65 2.02 -19.71
N THR A 68 13.49 1.69 -20.99
CA THR A 68 14.59 1.47 -21.92
C THR A 68 14.64 2.56 -22.99
N TYR A 69 15.87 2.94 -23.35
CA TYR A 69 16.17 3.79 -24.47
C TYR A 69 17.30 3.17 -25.28
N LYS A 70 17.09 2.92 -26.58
CA LYS A 70 18.04 2.25 -27.47
C LYS A 70 18.56 0.92 -26.89
N ASP A 71 17.65 0.09 -26.36
CA ASP A 71 17.88 -1.21 -25.75
C ASP A 71 18.69 -1.21 -24.42
N GLU A 72 19.01 -0.04 -23.88
CA GLU A 72 19.66 0.10 -22.56
C GLU A 72 18.66 0.58 -21.50
N TYR A 73 18.83 0.10 -20.26
CA TYR A 73 18.02 0.59 -19.13
C TYR A 73 18.43 2.01 -18.73
N MET A 74 17.44 2.88 -18.57
CA MET A 74 17.65 4.23 -18.07
C MET A 74 18.01 4.22 -16.59
N LYS A 75 18.97 5.05 -16.18
CA LYS A 75 19.31 5.28 -14.78
C LYS A 75 18.26 6.15 -14.10
N SER A 76 18.12 6.02 -12.77
CA SER A 76 17.10 6.73 -11.97
C SER A 76 17.08 8.26 -12.22
N ASP A 77 18.25 8.89 -12.34
CA ASP A 77 18.36 10.34 -12.58
C ASP A 77 17.84 10.74 -13.97
N ASP A 78 18.07 9.89 -14.98
CA ASP A 78 17.61 10.14 -16.35
C ASP A 78 16.11 9.86 -16.47
N VAL A 79 15.59 8.86 -15.76
CA VAL A 79 14.16 8.60 -15.63
C VAL A 79 13.46 9.80 -14.99
N ALA A 80 14.00 10.35 -13.91
CA ALA A 80 13.43 11.51 -13.25
C ALA A 80 13.37 12.73 -14.19
N LYS A 81 14.45 13.02 -14.92
CA LYS A 81 14.50 14.10 -15.93
C LYS A 81 13.48 13.88 -17.05
N PHE A 82 13.39 12.66 -17.59
CA PHE A 82 12.45 12.31 -18.64
C PHE A 82 10.99 12.50 -18.20
N LEU A 83 10.66 12.10 -16.99
CA LEU A 83 9.30 12.22 -16.44
C LEU A 83 8.91 13.69 -16.17
N CYS A 84 9.88 14.55 -15.82
CA CYS A 84 9.64 15.98 -15.54
C CYS A 84 9.51 16.83 -16.81
N ASN A 85 10.24 16.51 -17.90
CA ASN A 85 10.32 17.36 -19.10
C ASN A 85 9.01 17.44 -19.93
N ASN A 86 7.99 16.65 -19.64
CA ASN A 86 6.74 16.60 -20.42
C ASN A 86 5.55 17.28 -19.75
N ASN A 87 5.74 18.05 -18.67
CA ASN A 87 4.64 18.79 -18.03
C ASN A 87 4.39 20.19 -18.66
N ASP A 88 5.20 20.65 -19.62
CA ASP A 88 5.17 22.05 -20.09
C ASP A 88 4.54 22.30 -21.48
N ASN A 89 3.89 21.31 -22.11
CA ASN A 89 3.41 21.52 -23.50
C ASN A 89 1.90 21.73 -23.69
N GLN A 90 1.13 22.10 -22.68
CA GLN A 90 -0.28 22.49 -22.88
C GLN A 90 -0.80 23.67 -22.04
N SER A 91 0.01 24.63 -21.66
CA SER A 91 -0.50 25.95 -21.22
C SER A 91 0.62 26.98 -21.19
N ASN A 92 1.02 27.57 -22.31
CA ASN A 92 1.43 28.97 -22.35
C ASN A 92 2.04 29.35 -23.72
N LYS A 93 1.17 29.70 -24.65
CA LYS A 93 1.50 30.79 -25.57
C LYS A 93 1.08 32.06 -24.84
N ILE A 94 1.98 32.70 -24.15
CA ILE A 94 2.08 34.17 -23.93
C ILE A 94 3.20 34.41 -22.89
N ARG A 95 4.17 35.25 -23.35
CA ARG A 95 5.25 35.93 -22.64
C ARG A 95 6.60 35.21 -22.52
N LEU A 96 7.40 35.46 -23.58
CA LEU A 96 8.86 35.57 -23.49
C LEU A 96 9.24 36.65 -22.49
N GLY A 97 9.95 36.28 -21.46
CA GLY A 97 10.59 37.15 -20.50
C GLY A 97 11.65 36.36 -19.77
N ASN A 98 12.91 36.69 -20.00
CA ASN A 98 14.12 36.10 -19.46
C ASN A 98 14.02 35.77 -17.97
N ASN A 99 14.22 34.51 -17.62
CA ASN A 99 14.84 34.12 -16.34
C ASN A 99 15.47 32.73 -16.49
N GLU A 100 16.71 32.71 -16.97
CA GLU A 100 17.69 31.68 -16.64
C GLU A 100 17.99 31.81 -15.16
N ASN A 101 17.39 31.02 -14.33
CA ASN A 101 17.80 30.63 -12.96
C ASN A 101 16.60 30.12 -12.15
N LEU A 102 16.12 28.92 -12.43
CA LEU A 102 15.27 28.19 -11.46
C LEU A 102 15.38 26.68 -11.63
N CYS A 103 16.59 26.15 -11.79
CA CYS A 103 16.83 24.71 -11.73
C CYS A 103 18.00 24.40 -10.80
N SER A 104 18.02 25.06 -9.65
CA SER A 104 18.92 24.72 -8.54
C SER A 104 18.37 25.29 -7.23
N LYS A 105 17.27 24.73 -6.78
CA LYS A 105 16.99 24.64 -5.35
C LYS A 105 16.57 23.19 -5.09
N ASN A 106 17.43 22.49 -4.38
CA ASN A 106 17.08 21.30 -3.63
C ASN A 106 15.73 21.55 -2.98
N ALA A 107 14.66 20.98 -3.56
CA ALA A 107 13.47 20.71 -2.79
C ALA A 107 13.91 19.57 -1.87
N GLU A 108 14.45 19.93 -0.69
CA GLU A 108 14.33 19.08 0.48
C GLU A 108 12.87 18.63 0.49
N PRO A 109 12.58 17.34 0.78
CA PRO A 109 11.21 16.91 0.97
C PRO A 109 10.65 17.90 2.00
N GLN A 110 9.62 18.66 1.63
CA GLN A 110 8.84 19.38 2.61
C GLN A 110 8.44 18.31 3.60
N ASP A 111 8.96 18.38 4.82
CA ASP A 111 8.52 17.58 5.95
C ASP A 111 7.02 17.82 6.05
N ASN A 112 6.26 16.94 5.40
CA ASN A 112 4.83 16.93 5.57
C ASN A 112 4.65 16.33 6.96
N GLU A 113 4.44 17.19 7.98
CA GLU A 113 4.32 16.79 9.40
C GLU A 113 3.34 15.61 9.60
N ASN A 114 2.50 15.35 8.62
CA ASN A 114 1.52 14.28 8.61
C ASN A 114 1.98 13.00 7.88
N PHE A 115 3.14 13.01 7.20
CA PHE A 115 3.67 11.79 6.59
C PHE A 115 4.27 10.89 7.67
N LYS A 116 3.78 9.66 7.74
CA LYS A 116 4.17 8.67 8.75
C LYS A 116 4.59 7.39 8.09
N GLU A 117 5.65 6.79 8.58
CA GLU A 117 6.07 5.44 8.24
C GLU A 117 5.49 4.45 9.24
N GLY A 118 5.09 3.27 8.75
CA GLY A 118 4.53 2.18 9.53
C GLY A 118 5.56 1.44 10.36
N LEU A 119 5.16 0.30 10.88
CA LEU A 119 6.01 -0.57 11.70
C LEU A 119 6.48 -1.77 10.88
N GLU A 120 7.66 -2.29 11.25
CA GLU A 120 8.15 -3.56 10.74
C GLU A 120 7.24 -4.72 11.17
N PRO A 121 7.15 -5.81 10.38
CA PRO A 121 6.31 -6.94 10.73
C PRO A 121 6.83 -7.65 11.99
N TRP A 122 5.91 -8.10 12.81
CA TRP A 122 6.19 -9.09 13.83
C TRP A 122 5.94 -10.46 13.23
N VAL A 123 6.98 -11.18 12.95
CA VAL A 123 6.93 -12.49 12.28
C VAL A 123 8.13 -13.34 12.70
N ASP A 124 7.97 -14.65 12.64
CA ASP A 124 9.04 -15.64 12.76
C ASP A 124 8.79 -16.83 11.81
N GLU A 125 9.72 -17.79 11.79
CA GLU A 125 9.66 -18.97 10.93
C GLU A 125 8.51 -19.94 11.26
N HIS A 126 7.94 -19.82 12.46
CA HIS A 126 6.83 -20.65 12.93
C HIS A 126 5.47 -19.99 12.78
N SER A 127 5.42 -18.77 12.27
CA SER A 127 4.17 -18.04 12.08
C SER A 127 3.30 -18.72 11.04
N GLU A 128 2.05 -19.04 11.38
CA GLU A 128 1.07 -19.71 10.52
C GLU A 128 -0.07 -18.79 10.10
N ILE A 129 -0.33 -17.75 10.87
CA ILE A 129 -1.40 -16.77 10.68
C ILE A 129 -0.80 -15.38 10.62
N LEU A 130 -1.11 -14.63 9.57
CA LEU A 130 -0.76 -13.22 9.46
C LEU A 130 -1.99 -12.35 9.71
N ILE A 131 -2.01 -11.59 10.80
CA ILE A 131 -3.05 -10.59 11.05
C ILE A 131 -2.62 -9.26 10.44
N LEU A 132 -3.49 -8.65 9.63
CA LEU A 132 -3.25 -7.38 8.95
C LEU A 132 -4.20 -6.30 9.48
N GLY A 133 -3.63 -5.22 10.00
CA GLY A 133 -4.33 -3.95 10.20
C GLY A 133 -4.31 -3.09 8.94
N SER A 134 -4.82 -1.87 9.06
CA SER A 134 -4.75 -0.84 8.01
C SER A 134 -3.42 -0.08 8.06
N PHE A 135 -3.20 0.63 9.18
CA PHE A 135 -2.01 1.43 9.47
C PHE A 135 -1.88 1.67 10.99
N PRO A 136 -0.66 1.72 11.56
CA PRO A 136 -0.48 1.84 13.00
C PRO A 136 -1.00 3.17 13.55
N SER A 137 -1.56 3.18 14.77
CA SER A 137 -1.92 4.42 15.46
C SER A 137 -0.69 5.24 15.85
N ASP A 138 -0.84 6.54 16.11
CA ASP A 138 0.28 7.41 16.54
C ASP A 138 0.93 6.91 17.84
N VAL A 139 0.12 6.34 18.73
CA VAL A 139 0.66 5.71 19.95
C VAL A 139 1.52 4.51 19.60
N SER A 140 1.04 3.65 18.69
CA SER A 140 1.79 2.47 18.24
C SER A 140 3.09 2.85 17.54
N LEU A 141 3.08 3.90 16.71
CA LEU A 141 4.29 4.41 16.03
C LEU A 141 5.30 4.95 17.03
N ARG A 142 4.85 5.74 18.01
CA ARG A 142 5.73 6.30 19.06
C ARG A 142 6.34 5.21 19.93
N GLU A 143 5.54 4.22 20.34
CA GLU A 143 5.99 3.11 21.18
C GLU A 143 6.72 2.03 20.38
N ARG A 144 6.74 2.12 19.04
CA ARG A 144 7.28 1.12 18.12
C ARG A 144 6.73 -0.30 18.36
N ALA A 145 5.46 -0.36 18.73
CA ALA A 145 4.78 -1.61 19.05
C ALA A 145 3.29 -1.57 18.65
N TYR A 146 2.78 -2.71 18.19
CA TYR A 146 1.41 -2.81 17.69
C TYR A 146 0.37 -2.67 18.79
N TYR A 147 -0.73 -1.99 18.46
CA TYR A 147 -1.95 -1.87 19.28
C TYR A 147 -1.74 -1.32 20.71
N GLN A 148 -0.78 -0.40 20.88
CA GLN A 148 -0.47 0.17 22.20
C GLN A 148 -1.53 1.18 22.70
N ASN A 149 -2.42 1.66 21.83
CA ASN A 149 -3.54 2.50 22.27
C ASN A 149 -4.68 1.66 22.86
N LYS A 150 -4.45 1.07 24.03
CA LYS A 150 -5.36 0.12 24.71
C LYS A 150 -6.72 0.73 25.06
N SER A 151 -6.80 2.05 25.26
CA SER A 151 -8.08 2.74 25.53
C SER A 151 -8.95 2.87 24.28
N LYS A 152 -8.34 2.80 23.07
CA LYS A 152 -9.00 2.96 21.78
C LYS A 152 -9.02 1.67 20.94
N ASN A 153 -8.40 0.59 21.43
CA ASN A 153 -8.30 -0.67 20.69
C ASN A 153 -8.37 -1.88 21.63
N SER A 154 -9.14 -2.87 21.27
CA SER A 154 -9.36 -4.09 22.03
C SER A 154 -8.52 -5.29 21.56
N PHE A 155 -7.55 -5.09 20.67
CA PHE A 155 -6.77 -6.17 20.07
C PHE A 155 -6.18 -7.13 21.13
N TRP A 156 -5.46 -6.61 22.11
CA TRP A 156 -4.85 -7.44 23.14
C TRP A 156 -5.88 -8.16 24.00
N LYS A 157 -7.00 -7.51 24.33
CA LYS A 157 -8.11 -8.18 25.02
C LYS A 157 -8.69 -9.33 24.22
N LEU A 158 -8.77 -9.19 22.88
CA LEU A 158 -9.21 -10.26 21.98
C LEU A 158 -8.19 -11.40 21.95
N MET A 159 -6.90 -11.09 21.86
CA MET A 159 -5.83 -12.11 21.92
C MET A 159 -5.86 -12.88 23.24
N HIS A 160 -6.00 -12.20 24.38
CA HIS A 160 -6.13 -12.86 25.67
C HIS A 160 -7.41 -13.68 25.78
N GLY A 161 -8.52 -13.21 25.21
CA GLY A 161 -9.77 -13.99 25.19
C GLY A 161 -9.70 -15.26 24.34
N LEU A 162 -8.80 -15.30 23.35
CA LEU A 162 -8.62 -16.46 22.46
C LEU A 162 -7.55 -17.43 22.96
N PHE A 163 -6.45 -16.92 23.51
CA PHE A 163 -5.24 -17.70 23.79
C PHE A 163 -4.87 -17.76 25.29
N GLY A 164 -5.64 -17.07 26.14
CA GLY A 164 -5.36 -16.94 27.58
C GLY A 164 -4.52 -15.71 27.91
N GLU A 165 -4.42 -15.41 29.20
CA GLU A 165 -3.69 -14.25 29.70
C GLU A 165 -2.19 -14.32 29.40
N GLY A 166 -1.61 -13.15 29.10
CA GLY A 166 -0.21 -13.03 28.77
C GLY A 166 0.23 -11.59 28.57
N PRO A 167 1.51 -11.34 28.24
CA PRO A 167 1.99 -10.00 27.95
C PRO A 167 1.50 -9.51 26.58
N ASP A 168 1.27 -8.20 26.45
CA ASP A 168 0.94 -7.54 25.20
C ASP A 168 2.23 -7.34 24.35
N SER A 169 2.79 -8.45 23.86
CA SER A 169 4.11 -8.44 23.24
C SER A 169 4.21 -9.31 21.99
N LYS A 170 5.31 -9.11 21.23
CA LYS A 170 5.64 -9.93 20.06
C LYS A 170 5.77 -11.41 20.46
N GLU A 171 6.46 -11.70 21.56
CA GLU A 171 6.73 -13.06 22.03
C GLU A 171 5.44 -13.82 22.33
N PHE A 172 4.42 -13.13 22.87
CA PHE A 172 3.11 -13.74 23.08
C PHE A 172 2.47 -14.19 21.75
N LEU A 173 2.50 -13.35 20.73
CA LEU A 173 1.93 -13.71 19.42
C LEU A 173 2.73 -14.83 18.74
N MET A 174 4.06 -14.76 18.79
CA MET A 174 4.93 -15.80 18.19
C MET A 174 4.70 -17.16 18.86
N LYS A 175 4.50 -17.20 20.18
CA LYS A 175 4.13 -18.44 20.93
C LYS A 175 2.84 -19.08 20.40
N HIS A 176 1.96 -18.28 19.83
CA HIS A 176 0.68 -18.73 19.25
C HIS A 176 0.72 -18.78 17.71
N HIS A 177 1.92 -18.76 17.10
CA HIS A 177 2.13 -18.83 15.65
C HIS A 177 1.46 -17.69 14.86
N ILE A 178 1.34 -16.51 15.48
CA ILE A 178 0.67 -15.34 14.90
C ILE A 178 1.69 -14.29 14.51
N ALA A 179 1.78 -13.99 13.22
CA ALA A 179 2.45 -12.80 12.69
C ALA A 179 1.49 -11.61 12.67
N LEU A 180 2.05 -10.41 12.74
CA LEU A 180 1.31 -9.16 12.76
C LEU A 180 1.96 -8.12 11.87
N TRP A 181 1.17 -7.49 11.01
CA TRP A 181 1.58 -6.36 10.18
C TRP A 181 0.39 -5.47 9.84
N ASP A 182 0.61 -4.49 8.96
CA ASP A 182 -0.42 -3.62 8.41
C ASP A 182 -0.40 -3.66 6.88
N CYS A 183 -1.50 -3.28 6.25
CA CYS A 183 -1.58 -3.17 4.79
C CYS A 183 -0.67 -2.05 4.26
N LEU A 184 -0.54 -0.94 5.01
CA LEU A 184 0.24 0.22 4.58
C LEU A 184 1.58 0.32 5.29
N ALA A 185 2.65 0.56 4.51
CA ALA A 185 3.99 0.89 4.97
C ALA A 185 4.14 2.37 5.32
N ALA A 186 3.39 3.25 4.66
CA ALA A 186 3.38 4.68 4.95
C ALA A 186 2.11 5.35 4.45
N ALA A 187 1.77 6.49 5.05
CA ALA A 187 0.66 7.33 4.61
C ALA A 187 0.77 8.76 5.18
N ASN A 188 0.14 9.73 4.49
CA ASN A 188 -0.16 11.04 5.07
C ASN A 188 -1.41 10.92 5.92
N ARG A 189 -1.29 11.07 7.25
CA ARG A 189 -2.42 10.94 8.15
C ARG A 189 -2.32 11.89 9.34
N GLU A 190 -3.34 12.68 9.53
CA GLU A 190 -3.52 13.48 10.74
C GLU A 190 -4.14 12.63 11.85
N GLY A 191 -3.47 12.52 13.00
CA GLY A 191 -3.91 11.68 14.12
C GLY A 191 -3.88 10.19 13.79
N SER A 192 -4.78 9.40 14.39
CA SER A 192 -4.74 7.93 14.36
C SER A 192 -5.91 7.26 13.64
N LEU A 193 -6.88 8.03 13.13
CA LEU A 193 -8.03 7.47 12.42
C LEU A 193 -7.71 7.23 10.94
N ASP A 194 -8.07 6.06 10.43
CA ASP A 194 -7.87 5.74 9.00
C ASP A 194 -8.69 6.63 8.05
N SER A 195 -9.80 7.21 8.53
CA SER A 195 -10.57 8.21 7.79
C SER A 195 -9.79 9.49 7.51
N ASN A 196 -8.72 9.74 8.27
CA ASN A 196 -7.88 10.93 8.17
C ASN A 196 -6.63 10.68 7.30
N ILE A 197 -6.55 9.55 6.61
CA ILE A 197 -5.51 9.32 5.60
C ILE A 197 -5.85 10.19 4.38
N LEU A 198 -4.96 11.13 4.09
CA LEU A 198 -5.12 12.16 3.05
C LEU A 198 -4.35 11.84 1.76
N GLY A 199 -3.86 10.61 1.62
CA GLY A 199 -3.07 10.17 0.47
C GLY A 199 -1.65 9.76 0.85
N GLY A 200 -0.79 9.56 -0.15
CA GLY A 200 0.59 9.11 0.07
C GLY A 200 0.67 7.68 0.60
N GLU A 201 -0.40 6.87 0.41
CA GLU A 201 -0.40 5.47 0.83
C GLU A 201 0.65 4.68 0.07
N ARG A 202 1.56 4.06 0.81
CA ARG A 202 2.50 3.05 0.31
C ARG A 202 2.13 1.70 0.92
N PRO A 203 1.81 0.67 0.12
CA PRO A 203 1.55 -0.66 0.65
C PRO A 203 2.82 -1.32 1.18
N ASN A 204 2.68 -2.18 2.17
CA ASN A 204 3.72 -3.10 2.58
C ASN A 204 3.93 -4.20 1.54
N ASN A 205 5.12 -4.80 1.50
CA ASN A 205 5.39 -5.90 0.58
C ASN A 205 4.95 -7.25 1.18
N ILE A 206 3.63 -7.40 1.36
CA ILE A 206 3.04 -8.63 1.92
C ILE A 206 3.35 -9.86 1.06
N PRO A 207 3.33 -9.83 -0.29
CA PRO A 207 3.72 -10.98 -1.09
C PRO A 207 5.15 -11.49 -0.78
N GLN A 208 6.13 -10.60 -0.64
CA GLN A 208 7.49 -10.98 -0.29
C GLN A 208 7.58 -11.57 1.13
N LEU A 209 6.81 -11.03 2.09
CA LEU A 209 6.74 -11.61 3.44
C LEU A 209 6.25 -13.06 3.38
N LEU A 210 5.20 -13.34 2.61
CA LEU A 210 4.63 -14.68 2.45
C LEU A 210 5.59 -15.64 1.73
N GLU A 211 6.34 -15.16 0.73
CA GLU A 211 7.38 -15.94 0.06
C GLU A 211 8.51 -16.34 1.01
N SER A 212 8.90 -15.44 1.91
CA SER A 212 9.96 -15.69 2.90
C SER A 212 9.48 -16.48 4.13
N HIS A 213 8.16 -16.55 4.36
CA HIS A 213 7.54 -17.28 5.49
C HIS A 213 6.44 -18.22 4.98
N PRO A 214 6.80 -19.31 4.31
CA PRO A 214 5.83 -20.22 3.65
C PRO A 214 4.98 -21.02 4.64
N SER A 215 5.29 -20.96 5.94
CA SER A 215 4.45 -21.50 7.02
C SER A 215 3.14 -20.72 7.19
N ILE A 216 3.08 -19.46 6.75
CA ILE A 216 1.86 -18.64 6.81
C ILE A 216 0.86 -19.16 5.77
N ARG A 217 -0.25 -19.71 6.26
CA ARG A 217 -1.31 -20.30 5.44
C ARG A 217 -2.61 -19.53 5.52
N ARG A 218 -2.71 -18.57 6.46
CA ARG A 218 -3.91 -17.77 6.67
C ARG A 218 -3.59 -16.30 6.86
N ILE A 219 -4.37 -15.45 6.19
CA ILE A 219 -4.38 -14.01 6.41
C ILE A 219 -5.69 -13.62 7.09
N VAL A 220 -5.58 -12.88 8.18
CA VAL A 220 -6.71 -12.36 8.95
C VAL A 220 -6.75 -10.83 8.81
N ILE A 221 -7.77 -10.30 8.16
CA ILE A 221 -7.93 -8.86 7.97
C ILE A 221 -8.71 -8.29 9.17
N ASN A 222 -8.04 -7.44 9.97
CA ASN A 222 -8.59 -6.82 11.16
C ASN A 222 -9.46 -5.60 10.80
N GLY A 223 -10.67 -5.85 10.35
CA GLY A 223 -11.68 -4.85 10.02
C GLY A 223 -12.28 -5.01 8.63
N LYS A 224 -13.59 -4.83 8.55
CA LYS A 224 -14.41 -5.01 7.34
C LYS A 224 -14.47 -3.77 6.43
N SER A 225 -13.84 -2.66 6.83
CA SER A 225 -13.78 -1.41 6.07
C SER A 225 -12.36 -1.12 5.61
N LYS A 226 -11.70 -0.11 6.14
CA LYS A 226 -10.40 0.38 5.64
C LYS A 226 -9.30 -0.67 5.49
N ALA A 227 -9.11 -1.56 6.48
CA ALA A 227 -8.13 -2.65 6.35
C ALA A 227 -8.49 -3.58 5.18
N ARG A 228 -9.78 -3.93 5.04
CA ARG A 228 -10.28 -4.73 3.92
C ARG A 228 -10.15 -4.00 2.59
N ASP A 229 -10.51 -2.71 2.53
CA ASP A 229 -10.39 -1.89 1.32
C ASP A 229 -8.94 -1.79 0.85
N TYR A 230 -7.97 -1.59 1.77
CA TYR A 230 -6.55 -1.58 1.43
C TYR A 230 -6.05 -2.95 0.98
N PHE A 231 -6.50 -4.02 1.65
CA PHE A 231 -6.14 -5.36 1.24
C PHE A 231 -6.62 -5.67 -0.18
N ASP A 232 -7.89 -5.41 -0.48
CA ASP A 232 -8.46 -5.66 -1.81
C ASP A 232 -7.86 -4.73 -2.87
N ARG A 233 -7.46 -3.51 -2.49
CA ARG A 233 -6.82 -2.56 -3.41
C ARG A 233 -5.42 -2.99 -3.80
N TYR A 234 -4.61 -3.43 -2.85
CA TYR A 234 -3.18 -3.64 -3.06
C TYR A 234 -2.78 -5.11 -3.20
N PHE A 235 -3.59 -6.05 -2.68
CA PHE A 235 -3.24 -7.46 -2.58
C PHE A 235 -4.30 -8.41 -3.14
N TYR A 236 -5.14 -7.93 -4.05
CA TYR A 236 -6.25 -8.71 -4.62
C TYR A 236 -5.81 -10.06 -5.19
N ASP A 237 -4.61 -10.15 -5.77
CA ASP A 237 -4.11 -11.39 -6.36
C ASP A 237 -3.87 -12.50 -5.32
N LEU A 238 -3.72 -12.16 -4.05
CA LEU A 238 -3.66 -13.15 -2.97
C LEU A 238 -4.95 -13.97 -2.82
N HIS A 239 -6.10 -13.44 -3.28
CA HIS A 239 -7.35 -14.22 -3.37
C HIS A 239 -7.27 -15.42 -4.31
N LYS A 240 -6.30 -15.45 -5.22
CA LYS A 240 -6.06 -16.55 -6.17
C LYS A 240 -5.01 -17.54 -5.68
N SER A 241 -4.39 -17.25 -4.54
CA SER A 241 -3.40 -18.14 -3.92
C SER A 241 -4.07 -19.25 -3.10
N SER A 242 -3.27 -20.17 -2.59
CA SER A 242 -3.71 -21.20 -1.65
C SER A 242 -3.87 -20.71 -0.21
N ILE A 243 -3.60 -19.42 0.05
CA ILE A 243 -3.69 -18.80 1.38
C ILE A 243 -5.15 -18.54 1.70
N GLU A 244 -5.60 -18.98 2.84
CA GLU A 244 -6.94 -18.67 3.34
C GLU A 244 -7.01 -17.21 3.79
N ILE A 245 -8.01 -16.47 3.30
CA ILE A 245 -8.21 -15.06 3.65
C ILE A 245 -9.54 -14.90 4.38
N ILE A 246 -9.48 -14.51 5.63
CA ILE A 246 -10.66 -14.22 6.44
C ILE A 246 -10.67 -12.76 6.89
N THR A 247 -11.85 -12.21 7.08
CA THR A 247 -12.03 -10.86 7.62
C THR A 247 -12.82 -10.94 8.92
N VAL A 248 -12.32 -10.27 9.95
CA VAL A 248 -12.94 -10.20 11.27
C VAL A 248 -13.38 -8.78 11.61
N GLU A 249 -14.22 -8.63 12.63
CA GLU A 249 -14.61 -7.32 13.13
C GLU A 249 -13.39 -6.53 13.61
N SER A 250 -13.36 -5.24 13.30
CA SER A 250 -12.25 -4.38 13.72
C SER A 250 -12.08 -4.37 15.23
N SER A 251 -10.86 -4.59 15.68
CA SER A 251 -10.47 -4.46 17.08
C SER A 251 -10.54 -3.01 17.61
N SER A 252 -10.62 -2.02 16.70
CA SER A 252 -10.77 -0.61 17.06
C SER A 252 -12.07 -0.36 17.82
N ASN A 253 -12.01 0.47 18.87
CA ASN A 253 -13.19 0.89 19.61
C ASN A 253 -14.03 1.94 18.84
N ALA A 254 -13.53 2.49 17.73
CA ALA A 254 -14.34 3.26 16.78
C ALA A 254 -15.41 2.39 16.09
N ASN A 255 -15.19 1.07 16.00
CA ASN A 255 -16.24 0.11 15.66
C ASN A 255 -17.12 -0.12 16.89
N SER A 256 -18.39 0.29 16.82
CA SER A 256 -19.37 0.27 17.92
C SER A 256 -19.86 -1.13 18.31
N ILE A 257 -19.40 -2.18 17.63
CA ILE A 257 -19.76 -3.57 17.98
C ILE A 257 -19.18 -3.93 19.34
N GLY A 258 -20.02 -4.54 20.20
CA GLY A 258 -19.64 -4.95 21.56
C GLY A 258 -18.50 -5.98 21.57
N PHE A 259 -17.74 -5.99 22.66
CA PHE A 259 -16.56 -6.85 22.81
C PHE A 259 -16.87 -8.36 22.62
N GLU A 260 -17.94 -8.84 23.23
CA GLU A 260 -18.32 -10.28 23.14
C GLU A 260 -18.61 -10.70 21.68
N THR A 261 -19.29 -9.84 20.93
CA THR A 261 -19.56 -10.07 19.49
C THR A 261 -18.27 -10.07 18.68
N LYS A 262 -17.34 -9.14 18.97
CA LYS A 262 -16.01 -9.15 18.35
C LYS A 262 -15.26 -10.42 18.68
N LEU A 263 -15.23 -10.84 19.96
CA LEU A 263 -14.54 -12.03 20.40
C LEU A 263 -15.10 -13.29 19.71
N GLU A 264 -16.42 -13.40 19.58
CA GLU A 264 -17.02 -14.53 18.86
C GLU A 264 -16.63 -14.55 17.38
N ASP A 265 -16.60 -13.38 16.72
CA ASP A 265 -16.17 -13.28 15.31
C ASP A 265 -14.68 -13.62 15.14
N TRP A 266 -13.84 -13.21 16.11
CA TRP A 266 -12.40 -13.51 16.11
C TRP A 266 -12.07 -14.98 16.37
N LYS A 267 -12.95 -15.78 16.96
CA LYS A 267 -12.76 -17.24 17.10
C LYS A 267 -12.58 -17.96 15.75
N LYS A 268 -12.92 -17.31 14.63
CA LYS A 268 -12.64 -17.83 13.28
C LYS A 268 -11.16 -18.08 13.02
N ILE A 269 -10.28 -17.35 13.70
CA ILE A 269 -8.82 -17.52 13.52
C ILE A 269 -8.31 -18.86 14.09
N LEU A 270 -9.08 -19.51 14.97
CA LEU A 270 -8.74 -20.79 15.61
C LEU A 270 -9.18 -22.01 14.79
N LYS A 271 -9.97 -21.83 13.73
CA LYS A 271 -10.52 -22.90 12.89
C LYS A 271 -9.61 -23.18 11.70
#